data_604a3870436d030e43805bbf8c708b18
#
_entry.id   604a3870436d030e43805bbf8c708b18
#
_cell.length_a   1.000
_cell.length_b   1.000
_cell.length_c   1.000
_cell.angle_alpha   90.00
_cell.angle_beta   90.00
_cell.angle_gamma   90.00
#
_symmetry.space_group_name_H-M   'P 1'
#
loop_
_entity.id
_entity.type
_entity.pdbx_description
1 polymer ?
#
loop_
_entity_poly.entity_id
_entity_poly.type
_entity_poly.pdbx_seq_one_letter_code
_entity_poly.pdbx_strand_id
1 'polypeptide(L)'
;MQTLVRVQLPLALPVIMSGIRNMVTMTIALGGIASFIGAGGLGVAIYRGITTNNAAMTMAGSLLIAVLALVVDAVLGFVEKRVQMRGANARRTNRRLAIGAAAACAAVALGAIAPGMLAGTGGTIHVATKPMTEQYVMGEALKTLIEHDTNLKVELTEGVGGGTSNIEPAMESGQFDLYPEYTGTGWAMVLKNKGTYSEDEFKKLQAGYRKLGMSWVGMYGFGNTYGIAVRRDVAKKYGLKTFSDLARVAGQLTLGAEADFFEREDGYDALSKAYGMSFGNTMQMDIGLKYDALAQGSVDVIVIFTTDGKLSTADATVLTDDRGFFPSYQCGNVVRNQVLQQHPELRDVLKKLQGTISEQDMARMNYEVEEKGKDPKTVARELLSSKGLI
;
A
#
# COMPACT_ATOMS: atom_id res chain seq x y z
N MET A 1 48.10 -5.28 22.31
CA MET A 1 47.65 -4.60 21.06
C MET A 1 48.34 -5.11 19.79
N GLN A 2 49.66 -5.28 19.76
CA GLN A 2 50.37 -5.74 18.54
C GLN A 2 49.98 -7.15 18.09
N THR A 3 49.71 -8.10 18.99
CA THR A 3 49.28 -9.46 18.68
C THR A 3 47.86 -9.50 18.06
N LEU A 4 46.99 -8.67 18.58
CA LEU A 4 45.59 -8.56 18.10
C LEU A 4 45.56 -8.09 16.64
N VAL A 5 46.30 -7.03 16.31
CA VAL A 5 46.25 -6.39 14.97
C VAL A 5 47.11 -7.14 13.94
N ARG A 6 48.20 -7.77 14.37
CA ARG A 6 49.14 -8.42 13.44
C ARG A 6 48.89 -9.91 13.21
N VAL A 7 48.22 -10.60 14.15
CA VAL A 7 48.01 -12.06 14.09
C VAL A 7 46.52 -12.41 14.14
N GLN A 8 45.81 -11.97 15.16
CA GLN A 8 44.43 -12.42 15.38
C GLN A 8 43.45 -11.81 14.35
N LEU A 9 43.55 -10.50 14.07
CA LEU A 9 42.66 -9.83 13.11
C LEU A 9 42.83 -10.37 11.68
N PRO A 10 44.01 -10.59 11.11
CA PRO A 10 44.18 -11.21 9.80
C PRO A 10 43.66 -12.64 9.72
N LEU A 11 43.75 -13.44 10.82
CA LEU A 11 43.23 -14.79 10.86
C LEU A 11 41.68 -14.82 11.00
N ALA A 12 41.10 -13.83 11.70
CA ALA A 12 39.66 -13.72 11.85
C ALA A 12 38.97 -13.09 10.63
N LEU A 13 39.70 -12.38 9.77
CA LEU A 13 39.15 -11.61 8.64
C LEU A 13 38.28 -12.43 7.67
N PRO A 14 38.62 -13.67 7.29
CA PRO A 14 37.79 -14.51 6.43
C PRO A 14 36.44 -14.83 7.05
N VAL A 15 36.41 -15.14 8.36
CA VAL A 15 35.18 -15.45 9.10
C VAL A 15 34.31 -14.22 9.23
N ILE A 16 34.91 -13.06 9.51
CA ILE A 16 34.21 -11.77 9.57
C ILE A 16 33.60 -11.44 8.22
N MET A 17 34.34 -11.59 7.10
CA MET A 17 33.84 -11.33 5.75
C MET A 17 32.68 -12.25 5.36
N SER A 18 32.77 -13.55 5.71
CA SER A 18 31.67 -14.49 5.52
C SER A 18 30.42 -14.08 6.31
N GLY A 19 30.58 -13.63 7.57
CA GLY A 19 29.48 -13.10 8.38
C GLY A 19 28.84 -11.86 7.77
N ILE A 20 29.64 -10.90 7.29
CA ILE A 20 29.15 -9.69 6.61
C ILE A 20 28.38 -10.06 5.35
N ARG A 21 28.88 -10.99 4.54
CA ARG A 21 28.24 -11.47 3.34
C ARG A 21 26.85 -12.06 3.62
N ASN A 22 26.73 -12.94 4.59
CA ASN A 22 25.46 -13.52 5.03
C ASN A 22 24.49 -12.44 5.54
N MET A 23 24.98 -11.52 6.35
CA MET A 23 24.18 -10.41 6.88
C MET A 23 23.61 -9.54 5.76
N VAL A 24 24.42 -9.15 4.78
CA VAL A 24 23.98 -8.31 3.65
C VAL A 24 22.95 -9.03 2.78
N THR A 25 23.17 -10.32 2.48
CA THR A 25 22.22 -11.11 1.70
C THR A 25 20.87 -11.25 2.41
N MET A 26 20.90 -11.54 3.73
CA MET A 26 19.68 -11.56 4.56
C MET A 26 18.99 -10.21 4.61
N THR A 27 19.74 -9.11 4.71
CA THR A 27 19.17 -7.75 4.73
C THR A 27 18.45 -7.42 3.42
N ILE A 28 18.99 -7.84 2.27
CA ILE A 28 18.32 -7.66 0.96
C ILE A 28 16.99 -8.42 0.93
N ALA A 29 16.98 -9.67 1.42
CA ALA A 29 15.75 -10.47 1.47
C ALA A 29 14.70 -9.84 2.43
N LEU A 30 15.12 -9.42 3.62
CA LEU A 30 14.25 -8.72 4.58
C LEU A 30 13.77 -7.37 4.04
N GLY A 31 14.59 -6.65 3.26
CA GLY A 31 14.22 -5.41 2.59
C GLY A 31 13.06 -5.60 1.59
N GLY A 32 13.01 -6.77 0.92
CA GLY A 32 11.86 -7.15 0.09
C GLY A 32 10.56 -7.27 0.89
N ILE A 33 10.64 -7.87 2.09
CA ILE A 33 9.48 -8.03 2.99
C ILE A 33 9.11 -6.70 3.65
N ALA A 34 10.09 -5.88 4.00
CA ALA A 34 9.86 -4.57 4.62
C ALA A 34 9.03 -3.62 3.74
N SER A 35 9.03 -3.85 2.41
CA SER A 35 8.17 -3.10 1.49
C SER A 35 6.67 -3.32 1.73
N PHE A 36 6.28 -4.46 2.34
CA PHE A 36 4.88 -4.75 2.69
C PHE A 36 4.37 -3.87 3.84
N ILE A 37 5.26 -3.30 4.62
CA ILE A 37 4.94 -2.36 5.71
C ILE A 37 5.33 -0.91 5.36
N GLY A 38 5.47 -0.61 4.06
CA GLY A 38 5.68 0.77 3.58
C GLY A 38 7.13 1.23 3.47
N ALA A 39 8.12 0.36 3.63
CA ALA A 39 9.53 0.74 3.53
C ALA A 39 10.01 1.10 2.10
N GLY A 40 9.15 0.95 1.09
CA GLY A 40 9.51 1.24 -0.31
C GLY A 40 10.43 0.20 -0.95
N GLY A 41 11.05 0.54 -2.10
CA GLY A 41 12.03 -0.30 -2.78
C GLY A 41 11.43 -1.34 -3.73
N LEU A 42 12.26 -2.31 -4.16
CA LEU A 42 11.86 -3.33 -5.16
C LEU A 42 10.72 -4.26 -4.70
N GLY A 43 10.56 -4.45 -3.41
CA GLY A 43 9.46 -5.26 -2.86
C GLY A 43 8.07 -4.65 -3.07
N VAL A 44 7.98 -3.33 -3.29
CA VAL A 44 6.72 -2.67 -3.65
C VAL A 44 6.16 -3.25 -4.96
N ALA A 45 7.01 -3.58 -5.93
CA ALA A 45 6.57 -4.19 -7.18
C ALA A 45 5.93 -5.57 -6.94
N ILE A 46 6.48 -6.36 -6.01
CA ILE A 46 5.91 -7.67 -5.63
C ILE A 46 4.54 -7.46 -4.98
N TYR A 47 4.48 -6.60 -3.96
CA TYR A 47 3.25 -6.35 -3.22
C TYR A 47 2.15 -5.76 -4.10
N ARG A 48 2.50 -4.76 -4.92
CA ARG A 48 1.57 -4.17 -5.90
C ARG A 48 1.09 -5.22 -6.92
N GLY A 49 1.99 -6.10 -7.40
CA GLY A 49 1.62 -7.19 -8.30
C GLY A 49 0.62 -8.16 -7.66
N ILE A 50 0.77 -8.46 -6.37
CA ILE A 50 -0.18 -9.29 -5.62
C ILE A 50 -1.53 -8.56 -5.46
N THR A 51 -1.53 -7.32 -4.98
CA THR A 51 -2.75 -6.56 -4.70
C THR A 51 -3.55 -6.18 -5.95
N THR A 52 -2.88 -6.06 -7.11
CA THR A 52 -3.54 -5.82 -8.41
C THR A 52 -3.69 -7.09 -9.25
N ASN A 53 -3.43 -8.27 -8.67
CA ASN A 53 -3.45 -9.58 -9.36
C ASN A 53 -2.62 -9.60 -10.68
N ASN A 54 -1.49 -8.92 -10.70
CA ASN A 54 -0.59 -8.85 -11.84
C ASN A 54 0.63 -9.78 -11.63
N ALA A 55 0.50 -11.05 -12.06
CA ALA A 55 1.54 -12.07 -11.92
C ALA A 55 2.87 -11.66 -12.58
N ALA A 56 2.84 -10.96 -13.72
CA ALA A 56 4.03 -10.51 -14.42
C ALA A 56 4.82 -9.48 -13.58
N MET A 57 4.13 -8.56 -12.92
CA MET A 57 4.73 -7.57 -12.04
C MET A 57 5.33 -8.22 -10.77
N THR A 58 4.62 -9.18 -10.18
CA THR A 58 5.10 -9.97 -9.04
C THR A 58 6.38 -10.73 -9.39
N MET A 59 6.38 -11.42 -10.54
CA MET A 59 7.56 -12.16 -11.04
C MET A 59 8.73 -11.23 -11.34
N ALA A 60 8.49 -10.10 -12.00
CA ALA A 60 9.53 -9.11 -12.30
C ALA A 60 10.18 -8.56 -11.04
N GLY A 61 9.39 -8.17 -10.04
CA GLY A 61 9.88 -7.70 -8.74
C GLY A 61 10.72 -8.75 -8.01
N SER A 62 10.24 -9.99 -7.97
CA SER A 62 10.96 -11.11 -7.34
C SER A 62 12.28 -11.41 -8.04
N LEU A 63 12.29 -11.41 -9.38
CA LEU A 63 13.49 -11.62 -10.18
C LEU A 63 14.52 -10.51 -9.97
N LEU A 64 14.09 -9.25 -9.91
CA LEU A 64 14.98 -8.11 -9.67
C LEU A 64 15.65 -8.19 -8.28
N ILE A 65 14.93 -8.57 -7.24
CA ILE A 65 15.50 -8.77 -5.89
C ILE A 65 16.50 -9.92 -5.91
N ALA A 66 16.17 -11.05 -6.57
CA ALA A 66 17.08 -12.19 -6.69
C ALA A 66 18.37 -11.82 -7.44
N VAL A 67 18.25 -11.10 -8.57
CA VAL A 67 19.42 -10.61 -9.33
C VAL A 67 20.25 -9.65 -8.48
N LEU A 68 19.63 -8.72 -7.77
CA LEU A 68 20.33 -7.80 -6.86
C LEU A 68 21.13 -8.57 -5.80
N ALA A 69 20.49 -9.56 -5.16
CA ALA A 69 21.16 -10.39 -4.14
C ALA A 69 22.34 -11.15 -4.71
N LEU A 70 22.21 -11.75 -5.90
CA LEU A 70 23.29 -12.47 -6.58
C LEU A 70 24.45 -11.54 -6.98
N VAL A 71 24.17 -10.36 -7.49
CA VAL A 71 25.19 -9.36 -7.85
C VAL A 71 25.96 -8.92 -6.62
N VAL A 72 25.28 -8.57 -5.54
CA VAL A 72 25.90 -8.13 -4.28
C VAL A 72 26.72 -9.29 -3.70
N ASP A 73 26.21 -10.50 -3.70
CA ASP A 73 26.93 -11.70 -3.22
C ASP A 73 28.19 -11.94 -4.03
N ALA A 74 28.13 -11.86 -5.37
CA ALA A 74 29.29 -12.01 -6.25
C ALA A 74 30.35 -10.93 -5.99
N VAL A 75 29.95 -9.67 -5.80
CA VAL A 75 30.86 -8.56 -5.49
C VAL A 75 31.57 -8.79 -4.15
N LEU A 76 30.80 -9.14 -3.11
CA LEU A 76 31.36 -9.43 -1.79
C LEU A 76 32.28 -10.65 -1.82
N GLY A 77 31.93 -11.72 -2.55
CA GLY A 77 32.77 -12.90 -2.74
C GLY A 77 34.08 -12.59 -3.51
N PHE A 78 34.02 -11.66 -4.46
CA PHE A 78 35.23 -11.19 -5.16
C PHE A 78 36.14 -10.41 -4.21
N VAL A 79 35.59 -9.53 -3.36
CA VAL A 79 36.31 -8.77 -2.33
C VAL A 79 36.95 -9.74 -1.33
N GLU A 80 36.19 -10.73 -0.85
CA GLU A 80 36.66 -11.76 0.07
C GLU A 80 37.87 -12.51 -0.49
N LYS A 81 37.78 -13.04 -1.73
CA LYS A 81 38.90 -13.71 -2.40
C LYS A 81 40.14 -12.83 -2.53
N ARG A 82 39.95 -11.53 -2.82
CA ARG A 82 41.06 -10.58 -2.92
C ARG A 82 41.72 -10.30 -1.58
N VAL A 83 40.95 -10.31 -0.51
CA VAL A 83 41.48 -10.15 0.87
C VAL A 83 42.24 -11.41 1.32
N GLN A 84 41.70 -12.60 1.00
CA GLN A 84 42.34 -13.88 1.37
C GLN A 84 43.66 -14.16 0.63
N MET A 85 43.79 -13.76 -0.64
CA MET A 85 44.99 -14.00 -1.44
C MET A 85 46.20 -13.12 -1.09
N ARG A 86 46.16 -12.29 -0.05
CA ARG A 86 47.17 -11.28 0.28
C ARG A 86 47.93 -11.53 1.61
N GLY A 87 48.42 -12.70 1.83
CA GLY A 87 49.49 -12.92 2.79
C GLY A 87 50.86 -12.75 2.09
N ALA A 88 51.56 -11.68 2.30
CA ALA A 88 52.99 -11.40 2.29
C ALA A 88 53.48 -10.12 1.62
N ASN A 89 52.82 -9.53 0.59
CA ASN A 89 53.41 -8.38 -0.14
C ASN A 89 52.54 -7.12 -0.28
N ALA A 90 51.65 -6.85 0.66
CA ALA A 90 50.47 -5.99 0.44
C ALA A 90 50.46 -4.59 1.10
N ARG A 91 51.60 -4.04 1.52
CA ARG A 91 51.58 -2.76 2.30
C ARG A 91 51.21 -1.49 1.49
N ARG A 92 51.38 -1.47 0.18
CA ARG A 92 51.19 -0.24 -0.62
C ARG A 92 49.88 -0.22 -1.42
N THR A 93 49.33 -1.37 -1.81
CA THR A 93 48.12 -1.47 -2.64
C THR A 93 46.81 -1.52 -1.80
N ASN A 94 46.87 -1.91 -0.53
CA ASN A 94 45.73 -2.04 0.38
C ASN A 94 45.05 -0.70 0.70
N ARG A 95 45.84 0.39 0.78
CA ARG A 95 45.24 1.72 1.09
C ARG A 95 44.33 2.24 -0.02
N ARG A 96 44.71 2.01 -1.29
CA ARG A 96 43.89 2.44 -2.43
C ARG A 96 42.61 1.62 -2.60
N LEU A 97 42.66 0.32 -2.27
CA LEU A 97 41.51 -0.59 -2.37
C LEU A 97 40.56 -0.46 -1.17
N ALA A 98 41.09 -0.24 0.05
CA ALA A 98 40.27 0.11 1.20
C ALA A 98 39.58 1.46 1.03
N ILE A 99 40.27 2.44 0.41
CA ILE A 99 39.66 3.73 0.06
C ILE A 99 38.61 3.54 -1.04
N GLY A 100 38.86 2.68 -2.04
CA GLY A 100 37.89 2.39 -3.12
C GLY A 100 36.64 1.66 -2.60
N ALA A 101 36.79 0.68 -1.70
CA ALA A 101 35.67 -0.01 -1.07
C ALA A 101 34.88 0.90 -0.11
N ALA A 102 35.59 1.71 0.69
CA ALA A 102 34.96 2.74 1.54
C ALA A 102 34.26 3.84 0.71
N ALA A 103 34.85 4.24 -0.41
CA ALA A 103 34.23 5.18 -1.35
C ALA A 103 33.01 4.59 -2.06
N ALA A 104 33.01 3.30 -2.40
CA ALA A 104 31.86 2.62 -2.97
C ALA A 104 30.72 2.46 -1.93
N CYS A 105 31.04 2.10 -0.70
CA CYS A 105 30.06 2.07 0.41
C CYS A 105 29.54 3.47 0.75
N ALA A 106 30.40 4.49 0.73
CA ALA A 106 30.01 5.88 0.92
C ALA A 106 29.16 6.41 -0.25
N ALA A 107 29.47 6.01 -1.49
CA ALA A 107 28.67 6.37 -2.66
C ALA A 107 27.27 5.71 -2.64
N VAL A 108 27.16 4.46 -2.19
CA VAL A 108 25.88 3.78 -1.97
C VAL A 108 25.11 4.44 -0.82
N ALA A 109 25.78 4.76 0.30
CA ALA A 109 25.17 5.47 1.43
C ALA A 109 24.77 6.91 1.06
N LEU A 110 25.61 7.63 0.32
CA LEU A 110 25.30 8.98 -0.19
C LEU A 110 24.25 8.94 -1.29
N GLY A 111 24.22 7.92 -2.14
CA GLY A 111 23.17 7.71 -3.13
C GLY A 111 21.81 7.41 -2.50
N ALA A 112 21.77 6.81 -1.29
CA ALA A 112 20.56 6.59 -0.50
C ALA A 112 20.10 7.87 0.24
N ILE A 113 21.01 8.83 0.50
CA ILE A 113 20.75 10.07 1.25
C ILE A 113 20.61 11.29 0.30
N ALA A 114 21.19 11.22 -0.90
CA ALA A 114 21.26 12.35 -1.85
C ALA A 114 19.92 12.82 -2.47
N PRO A 115 18.84 12.02 -2.60
CA PRO A 115 17.56 12.56 -3.07
C PRO A 115 17.00 13.69 -2.21
N GLY A 116 17.33 13.72 -0.91
CA GLY A 116 16.84 14.76 0.01
C GLY A 116 17.58 16.11 -0.04
N MET A 117 18.74 16.21 -0.73
CA MET A 117 19.58 17.42 -0.68
C MET A 117 19.49 18.31 -1.95
N LEU A 118 18.77 17.89 -2.97
CA LEU A 118 18.50 18.69 -4.19
C LEU A 118 17.03 19.14 -4.23
N ALA A 119 16.46 19.46 -3.07
CA ALA A 119 15.16 20.11 -3.02
C ALA A 119 15.27 21.49 -3.67
N GLY A 120 14.57 21.67 -4.81
CA GLY A 120 14.33 22.99 -5.37
C GLY A 120 13.65 23.90 -4.35
N THR A 121 13.56 25.18 -4.63
CA THR A 121 12.98 26.23 -3.76
C THR A 121 11.51 26.03 -3.36
N GLY A 122 10.84 24.94 -3.81
CA GLY A 122 9.55 24.45 -3.35
C GLY A 122 9.72 23.27 -2.37
N GLY A 123 8.92 23.19 -1.34
CA GLY A 123 8.91 22.08 -0.40
C GLY A 123 8.57 20.73 -1.07
N THR A 124 8.86 19.62 -0.38
CA THR A 124 8.44 18.27 -0.80
C THR A 124 7.25 17.82 0.06
N ILE A 125 6.22 17.30 -0.57
CA ILE A 125 5.04 16.71 0.07
C ILE A 125 5.12 15.18 -0.04
N HIS A 126 5.10 14.50 1.10
CA HIS A 126 5.14 13.04 1.16
C HIS A 126 3.72 12.49 1.19
N VAL A 127 3.31 11.88 0.09
CA VAL A 127 1.97 11.29 -0.06
C VAL A 127 2.04 9.79 0.10
N ALA A 128 1.17 9.22 0.93
CA ALA A 128 1.02 7.78 1.08
C ALA A 128 -0.27 7.29 0.44
N THR A 129 -0.30 6.02 0.00
CA THR A 129 -1.54 5.35 -0.42
C THR A 129 -1.66 3.97 0.21
N LYS A 130 -2.89 3.52 0.39
CA LYS A 130 -3.20 2.14 0.79
C LYS A 130 -2.97 1.18 -0.38
N PRO A 131 -2.86 -0.15 -0.11
CA PRO A 131 -2.58 -1.14 -1.15
C PRO A 131 -3.84 -1.54 -1.96
N MET A 132 -4.47 -0.58 -2.60
CA MET A 132 -5.67 -0.75 -3.43
C MET A 132 -5.56 0.05 -4.71
N THR A 133 -6.11 -0.46 -5.80
CA THR A 133 -6.06 0.16 -7.13
C THR A 133 -6.51 1.61 -7.13
N GLU A 134 -7.67 1.90 -6.54
CA GLU A 134 -8.20 3.27 -6.47
C GLU A 134 -7.29 4.23 -5.71
N GLN A 135 -6.60 3.73 -4.70
CA GLN A 135 -5.64 4.52 -3.93
C GLN A 135 -4.39 4.86 -4.76
N TYR A 136 -3.93 3.94 -5.61
CA TYR A 136 -2.83 4.23 -6.55
C TYR A 136 -3.23 5.29 -7.57
N VAL A 137 -4.44 5.19 -8.15
CA VAL A 137 -4.97 6.19 -9.07
C VAL A 137 -5.09 7.55 -8.37
N MET A 138 -5.62 7.58 -7.13
CA MET A 138 -5.75 8.84 -6.37
C MET A 138 -4.39 9.42 -5.96
N GLY A 139 -3.42 8.58 -5.57
CA GLY A 139 -2.06 9.02 -5.26
C GLY A 139 -1.38 9.69 -6.45
N GLU A 140 -1.48 9.08 -7.63
CA GLU A 140 -0.95 9.66 -8.88
C GLU A 140 -1.72 10.91 -9.33
N ALA A 141 -3.03 10.96 -9.09
CA ALA A 141 -3.83 12.17 -9.37
C ALA A 141 -3.41 13.33 -8.46
N LEU A 142 -3.24 13.08 -7.15
CA LEU A 142 -2.74 14.07 -6.19
C LEU A 142 -1.36 14.57 -6.57
N LYS A 143 -0.43 13.65 -6.88
CA LYS A 143 0.92 14.00 -7.32
C LYS A 143 0.87 14.89 -8.56
N THR A 144 0.14 14.47 -9.59
CA THR A 144 0.06 15.21 -10.84
C THR A 144 -0.54 16.60 -10.63
N LEU A 145 -1.63 16.70 -9.86
CA LEU A 145 -2.33 17.96 -9.61
C LEU A 145 -1.50 18.93 -8.76
N ILE A 146 -0.87 18.45 -7.69
CA ILE A 146 -0.02 19.29 -6.82
C ILE A 146 1.20 19.82 -7.60
N GLU A 147 1.89 18.94 -8.34
CA GLU A 147 3.07 19.34 -9.13
C GLU A 147 2.72 20.25 -10.32
N HIS A 148 1.48 20.13 -10.86
CA HIS A 148 0.99 21.01 -11.94
C HIS A 148 0.66 22.41 -11.44
N ASP A 149 -0.02 22.52 -10.31
CA ASP A 149 -0.58 23.78 -9.82
C ASP A 149 0.33 24.56 -8.87
N THR A 150 1.41 23.93 -8.42
CA THR A 150 2.35 24.53 -7.43
C THR A 150 3.81 24.27 -7.83
N ASN A 151 4.73 24.91 -7.11
CA ASN A 151 6.17 24.61 -7.20
C ASN A 151 6.60 23.48 -6.24
N LEU A 152 5.65 22.79 -5.61
CA LEU A 152 5.93 21.68 -4.70
C LEU A 152 6.27 20.42 -5.48
N LYS A 153 7.15 19.59 -4.91
CA LYS A 153 7.41 18.23 -5.39
C LYS A 153 6.61 17.24 -4.56
N VAL A 154 6.22 16.14 -5.16
CA VAL A 154 5.52 15.06 -4.46
C VAL A 154 6.34 13.77 -4.50
N GLU A 155 6.70 13.28 -3.30
CA GLU A 155 7.19 11.93 -3.11
C GLU A 155 6.02 11.02 -2.75
N LEU A 156 5.67 10.14 -3.69
CA LEU A 156 4.56 9.22 -3.55
C LEU A 156 5.04 7.84 -3.08
N THR A 157 4.58 7.41 -1.90
CA THR A 157 4.77 6.05 -1.38
C THR A 157 3.48 5.27 -1.60
N GLU A 158 3.50 4.39 -2.61
CA GLU A 158 2.34 3.58 -2.97
C GLU A 158 2.27 2.28 -2.18
N GLY A 159 1.05 1.90 -1.80
CA GLY A 159 0.74 0.59 -1.27
C GLY A 159 1.34 0.30 0.10
N VAL A 160 1.20 1.23 1.04
CA VAL A 160 1.63 1.00 2.42
C VAL A 160 0.83 -0.15 3.01
N GLY A 161 1.47 -1.30 3.23
CA GLY A 161 0.87 -2.49 3.82
C GLY A 161 0.29 -2.19 5.20
N GLY A 162 -0.80 -2.86 5.56
CA GLY A 162 -1.56 -2.55 6.78
C GLY A 162 -2.41 -1.28 6.66
N GLY A 163 -2.32 -0.56 5.53
CA GLY A 163 -3.18 0.60 5.24
C GLY A 163 -3.17 1.63 6.36
N THR A 164 -4.36 2.03 6.82
CA THR A 164 -4.56 3.06 7.86
C THR A 164 -3.77 2.78 9.13
N SER A 165 -3.67 1.52 9.55
CA SER A 165 -2.95 1.14 10.79
C SER A 165 -1.46 1.51 10.78
N ASN A 166 -0.84 1.54 9.59
CA ASN A 166 0.56 1.92 9.42
C ASN A 166 0.73 3.36 8.93
N ILE A 167 -0.21 3.86 8.10
CA ILE A 167 -0.14 5.24 7.59
C ILE A 167 -0.39 6.26 8.70
N GLU A 168 -1.38 6.05 9.57
CA GLU A 168 -1.76 7.04 10.58
C GLU A 168 -0.64 7.35 11.59
N PRO A 169 0.06 6.36 12.19
CA PRO A 169 1.23 6.64 13.02
C PRO A 169 2.37 7.35 12.26
N ALA A 170 2.52 7.06 10.97
CA ALA A 170 3.51 7.72 10.12
C ALA A 170 3.13 9.18 9.80
N MET A 171 1.83 9.48 9.68
CA MET A 171 1.30 10.86 9.62
C MET A 171 1.57 11.62 10.92
N GLU A 172 1.29 11.02 12.07
CA GLU A 172 1.53 11.63 13.39
C GLU A 172 3.02 11.94 13.60
N SER A 173 3.92 11.04 13.20
CA SER A 173 5.38 11.22 13.30
C SER A 173 5.96 12.18 12.25
N GLY A 174 5.18 12.57 11.22
CA GLY A 174 5.62 13.45 10.15
C GLY A 174 6.41 12.76 9.05
N GLN A 175 6.33 11.45 8.94
CA GLN A 175 6.90 10.70 7.83
C GLN A 175 6.08 10.88 6.55
N PHE A 176 4.76 10.98 6.67
CA PHE A 176 3.84 11.34 5.59
C PHE A 176 3.12 12.65 5.90
N ASP A 177 2.68 13.35 4.87
CA ASP A 177 2.03 14.66 4.94
C ASP A 177 0.56 14.62 4.52
N LEU A 178 0.23 13.67 3.65
CA LEU A 178 -1.07 13.57 3.00
C LEU A 178 -1.35 12.13 2.60
N TYR A 179 -2.59 11.68 2.79
CA TYR A 179 -3.09 10.43 2.20
C TYR A 179 -4.59 10.47 1.96
N PRO A 180 -5.11 9.72 0.95
CA PRO A 180 -6.54 9.51 0.78
C PRO A 180 -7.08 8.56 1.86
N GLU A 181 -8.14 8.96 2.57
CA GLU A 181 -8.75 8.17 3.62
C GLU A 181 -10.27 8.13 3.48
N TYR A 182 -10.89 7.13 4.09
CA TYR A 182 -12.34 6.93 4.09
C TYR A 182 -12.93 7.31 5.44
N THR A 183 -14.06 8.01 5.42
CA THR A 183 -14.69 8.57 6.63
C THR A 183 -15.01 7.50 7.67
N GLY A 184 -15.57 6.37 7.27
CA GLY A 184 -15.88 5.27 8.17
C GLY A 184 -14.63 4.64 8.79
N THR A 185 -13.54 4.52 8.01
CA THR A 185 -12.25 4.01 8.52
C THR A 185 -11.65 4.99 9.52
N GLY A 186 -11.63 6.29 9.19
CA GLY A 186 -11.17 7.32 10.13
C GLY A 186 -11.96 7.35 11.43
N TRP A 187 -13.28 7.09 11.35
CA TRP A 187 -14.16 7.02 12.52
C TRP A 187 -13.83 5.82 13.42
N ALA A 188 -13.79 4.61 12.84
CA ALA A 188 -13.67 3.37 13.59
C ALA A 188 -12.23 3.04 14.00
N MET A 189 -11.26 3.16 13.06
CA MET A 189 -9.90 2.72 13.30
C MET A 189 -9.01 3.81 13.90
N VAL A 190 -9.11 5.07 13.43
CA VAL A 190 -8.26 6.16 13.90
C VAL A 190 -8.82 6.76 15.19
N LEU A 191 -10.06 7.21 15.18
CA LEU A 191 -10.68 7.85 16.35
C LEU A 191 -11.25 6.86 17.36
N LYS A 192 -11.32 5.56 17.00
CA LYS A 192 -11.86 4.48 17.85
C LYS A 192 -13.25 4.79 18.42
N ASN A 193 -14.06 5.49 17.63
CA ASN A 193 -15.43 5.77 17.98
C ASN A 193 -16.27 4.49 17.89
N LYS A 194 -17.20 4.33 18.82
CA LYS A 194 -18.15 3.21 18.80
C LYS A 194 -19.31 3.51 17.85
N GLY A 195 -19.83 2.45 17.26
CA GLY A 195 -20.95 2.51 16.33
C GLY A 195 -20.56 2.88 14.91
N THR A 196 -21.51 2.70 14.01
CA THR A 196 -21.37 2.89 12.59
C THR A 196 -21.32 4.38 12.24
N TYR A 197 -20.40 4.80 11.39
CA TYR A 197 -20.31 6.17 10.91
C TYR A 197 -21.53 6.55 10.06
N SER A 198 -22.03 7.75 10.25
CA SER A 198 -23.00 8.40 9.36
C SER A 198 -22.49 9.78 8.92
N GLU A 199 -22.96 10.27 7.77
CA GLU A 199 -22.54 11.57 7.20
C GLU A 199 -22.86 12.75 8.14
N ASP A 200 -23.89 12.65 8.97
CA ASP A 200 -24.24 13.66 9.98
C ASP A 200 -23.13 13.86 11.02
N GLU A 201 -22.27 12.85 11.21
CA GLU A 201 -21.16 12.87 12.14
C GLU A 201 -19.85 13.42 11.54
N PHE A 202 -19.85 13.85 10.27
CA PHE A 202 -18.63 14.35 9.61
C PHE A 202 -17.97 15.50 10.36
N LYS A 203 -18.76 16.41 10.95
CA LYS A 203 -18.21 17.50 11.78
C LYS A 203 -17.46 16.99 13.01
N LYS A 204 -17.94 15.89 13.60
CA LYS A 204 -17.30 15.25 14.75
C LYS A 204 -16.03 14.52 14.35
N LEU A 205 -16.05 13.81 13.20
CA LEU A 205 -14.88 13.21 12.58
C LEU A 205 -13.78 14.27 12.35
N GLN A 206 -14.12 15.38 11.69
CA GLN A 206 -13.19 16.49 11.48
C GLN A 206 -12.63 17.07 12.79
N ALA A 207 -13.46 17.20 13.82
CA ALA A 207 -13.02 17.70 15.12
C ALA A 207 -12.05 16.72 15.81
N GLY A 208 -12.25 15.41 15.65
CA GLY A 208 -11.34 14.38 16.13
C GLY A 208 -9.97 14.49 15.46
N TYR A 209 -9.93 14.52 14.13
CA TYR A 209 -8.68 14.64 13.37
C TYR A 209 -7.92 15.95 13.66
N ARG A 210 -8.63 17.05 13.89
CA ARG A 210 -7.97 18.31 14.31
C ARG A 210 -7.20 18.17 15.63
N LYS A 211 -7.67 17.35 16.57
CA LYS A 211 -6.94 17.06 17.82
C LYS A 211 -5.67 16.24 17.58
N LEU A 212 -5.64 15.43 16.51
CA LEU A 212 -4.46 14.70 16.05
C LEU A 212 -3.53 15.54 15.17
N GLY A 213 -3.82 16.83 14.99
CA GLY A 213 -3.01 17.72 14.15
C GLY A 213 -3.25 17.58 12.66
N MET A 214 -4.39 17.00 12.24
CA MET A 214 -4.74 16.73 10.84
C MET A 214 -6.08 17.35 10.46
N SER A 215 -6.31 17.52 9.16
CA SER A 215 -7.55 18.06 8.59
C SER A 215 -8.01 17.25 7.39
N TRP A 216 -9.31 17.06 7.25
CA TRP A 216 -9.95 16.57 6.05
C TRP A 216 -10.14 17.72 5.05
N VAL A 217 -9.63 17.53 3.81
CA VAL A 217 -9.66 18.56 2.76
C VAL A 217 -10.03 17.91 1.43
N GLY A 218 -11.09 18.40 0.77
CA GLY A 218 -11.48 17.94 -0.57
C GLY A 218 -12.01 16.52 -0.57
N MET A 219 -13.27 16.34 -0.16
CA MET A 219 -13.99 15.08 -0.34
C MET A 219 -14.25 14.85 -1.82
N TYR A 220 -13.85 13.69 -2.36
CA TYR A 220 -13.83 13.47 -3.81
C TYR A 220 -15.20 13.35 -4.45
N GLY A 221 -16.18 12.77 -3.74
CA GLY A 221 -17.54 12.56 -4.21
C GLY A 221 -17.89 11.10 -4.50
N PHE A 222 -16.94 10.17 -4.28
CA PHE A 222 -17.23 8.74 -4.29
C PHE A 222 -17.11 8.17 -2.87
N GLY A 223 -17.91 7.16 -2.60
CA GLY A 223 -17.77 6.29 -1.43
C GLY A 223 -17.31 4.91 -1.87
N ASN A 224 -16.61 4.22 -0.98
CA ASN A 224 -16.23 2.84 -1.18
C ASN A 224 -16.61 2.06 0.08
N THR A 225 -17.70 1.32 0.01
CA THR A 225 -18.19 0.50 1.13
C THR A 225 -17.96 -0.97 0.84
N TYR A 226 -17.97 -1.76 1.89
CA TYR A 226 -18.04 -3.20 1.78
C TYR A 226 -19.37 -3.65 1.18
N GLY A 227 -19.31 -4.76 0.47
CA GLY A 227 -20.47 -5.49 -0.04
C GLY A 227 -20.20 -6.99 -0.04
N ILE A 228 -21.18 -7.76 -0.44
CA ILE A 228 -21.06 -9.21 -0.58
C ILE A 228 -21.41 -9.60 -2.00
N ALA A 229 -20.52 -10.35 -2.65
CA ALA A 229 -20.78 -11.01 -3.92
C ALA A 229 -20.76 -12.52 -3.74
N VAL A 230 -21.68 -13.19 -4.42
CA VAL A 230 -21.85 -14.64 -4.41
C VAL A 230 -21.62 -15.16 -5.82
N ARG A 231 -20.95 -16.29 -5.97
CA ARG A 231 -20.79 -16.94 -7.27
C ARG A 231 -22.17 -17.15 -7.91
N ARG A 232 -22.31 -16.80 -9.19
CA ARG A 232 -23.62 -16.70 -9.87
C ARG A 232 -24.43 -18.01 -9.85
N ASP A 233 -23.78 -19.15 -10.00
CA ASP A 233 -24.41 -20.47 -9.94
C ASP A 233 -25.00 -20.74 -8.54
N VAL A 234 -24.26 -20.36 -7.47
CA VAL A 234 -24.70 -20.48 -6.08
C VAL A 234 -25.88 -19.55 -5.81
N ALA A 235 -25.78 -18.29 -6.26
CA ALA A 235 -26.88 -17.33 -6.11
C ALA A 235 -28.17 -17.81 -6.79
N LYS A 236 -28.05 -18.38 -8.00
CA LYS A 236 -29.20 -18.99 -8.71
C LYS A 236 -29.75 -20.21 -7.99
N LYS A 237 -28.87 -21.12 -7.52
CA LYS A 237 -29.25 -22.35 -6.82
C LYS A 237 -30.12 -22.09 -5.60
N TYR A 238 -29.77 -21.06 -4.82
CA TYR A 238 -30.46 -20.71 -3.57
C TYR A 238 -31.41 -19.53 -3.68
N GLY A 239 -31.50 -18.89 -4.85
CA GLY A 239 -32.37 -17.73 -5.09
C GLY A 239 -31.96 -16.48 -4.32
N LEU A 240 -30.64 -16.27 -4.12
CA LEU A 240 -30.10 -15.22 -3.28
C LEU A 240 -30.16 -13.84 -3.98
N LYS A 241 -30.71 -12.85 -3.26
CA LYS A 241 -30.80 -11.45 -3.70
C LYS A 241 -30.32 -10.48 -2.62
N THR A 242 -30.47 -10.82 -1.35
CA THR A 242 -30.17 -9.95 -0.21
C THR A 242 -29.25 -10.65 0.78
N PHE A 243 -28.65 -9.89 1.70
CA PHE A 243 -27.89 -10.47 2.82
C PHE A 243 -28.76 -11.32 3.73
N SER A 244 -30.03 -10.96 3.92
CA SER A 244 -30.98 -11.78 4.65
C SER A 244 -31.27 -13.13 3.96
N ASP A 245 -31.24 -13.18 2.63
CA ASP A 245 -31.33 -14.45 1.88
C ASP A 245 -30.10 -15.31 2.12
N LEU A 246 -28.91 -14.70 2.05
CA LEU A 246 -27.64 -15.38 2.28
C LEU A 246 -27.56 -15.98 3.69
N ALA A 247 -28.02 -15.24 4.70
CA ALA A 247 -27.99 -15.68 6.09
C ALA A 247 -28.66 -17.05 6.30
N ARG A 248 -29.71 -17.37 5.51
CA ARG A 248 -30.44 -18.65 5.63
C ARG A 248 -29.64 -19.87 5.16
N VAL A 249 -28.64 -19.67 4.31
CA VAL A 249 -27.84 -20.74 3.68
C VAL A 249 -26.36 -20.66 3.97
N ALA A 250 -25.90 -19.62 4.65
CA ALA A 250 -24.49 -19.34 4.92
C ALA A 250 -23.75 -20.52 5.55
N GLY A 251 -24.42 -21.32 6.41
CA GLY A 251 -23.82 -22.50 7.02
C GLY A 251 -23.41 -23.62 6.06
N GLN A 252 -23.81 -23.54 4.77
CA GLN A 252 -23.41 -24.47 3.72
C GLN A 252 -22.36 -23.89 2.77
N LEU A 253 -21.93 -22.63 2.98
CA LEU A 253 -21.10 -21.86 2.07
C LEU A 253 -19.78 -21.49 2.72
N THR A 254 -18.77 -21.27 1.88
CA THR A 254 -17.44 -20.77 2.26
C THR A 254 -17.34 -19.29 1.91
N LEU A 255 -17.02 -18.46 2.91
CA LEU A 255 -16.74 -17.04 2.75
C LEU A 255 -15.25 -16.80 2.58
N GLY A 256 -14.85 -16.05 1.56
CA GLY A 256 -13.50 -15.51 1.38
C GLY A 256 -13.46 -14.01 1.65
N ALA A 257 -12.52 -13.56 2.49
CA ALA A 257 -12.31 -12.14 2.76
C ALA A 257 -10.87 -11.85 3.17
N GLU A 258 -10.49 -10.58 3.13
CA GLU A 258 -9.21 -10.09 3.62
C GLU A 258 -9.13 -10.13 5.16
N ALA A 259 -7.88 -10.16 5.69
CA ALA A 259 -7.61 -10.20 7.13
C ALA A 259 -8.34 -9.08 7.90
N ASP A 260 -8.23 -7.86 7.39
CA ASP A 260 -8.82 -6.67 8.02
C ASP A 260 -10.33 -6.83 8.24
N PHE A 261 -11.04 -7.49 7.33
CA PHE A 261 -12.48 -7.71 7.48
C PHE A 261 -12.83 -8.63 8.67
N PHE A 262 -11.97 -9.57 8.98
CA PHE A 262 -12.16 -10.46 10.14
C PHE A 262 -11.75 -9.79 11.46
N GLU A 263 -10.84 -8.81 11.42
CA GLU A 263 -10.30 -8.16 12.61
C GLU A 263 -11.05 -6.87 13.02
N ARG A 264 -11.77 -6.26 12.09
CA ARG A 264 -12.49 -4.99 12.32
C ARG A 264 -13.72 -5.18 13.21
N GLU A 265 -13.95 -4.21 14.09
CA GLU A 265 -15.17 -4.15 14.92
C GLU A 265 -16.46 -4.04 14.08
N ASP A 266 -16.40 -3.44 12.87
CA ASP A 266 -17.48 -3.31 11.91
C ASP A 266 -17.40 -4.35 10.77
N GLY A 267 -16.62 -5.39 10.96
CA GLY A 267 -16.37 -6.45 9.98
C GLY A 267 -17.24 -7.70 10.17
N TYR A 268 -16.60 -8.88 10.03
CA TYR A 268 -17.27 -10.18 9.99
C TYR A 268 -18.16 -10.47 11.20
N ASP A 269 -17.65 -10.27 12.42
CA ASP A 269 -18.39 -10.59 13.64
C ASP A 269 -19.64 -9.71 13.81
N ALA A 270 -19.52 -8.43 13.49
CA ALA A 270 -20.64 -7.50 13.54
C ALA A 270 -21.68 -7.81 12.46
N LEU A 271 -21.25 -8.12 11.23
CA LEU A 271 -22.11 -8.54 10.12
C LEU A 271 -22.86 -9.84 10.49
N SER A 272 -22.12 -10.83 10.98
CA SER A 272 -22.68 -12.12 11.41
C SER A 272 -23.76 -11.93 12.48
N LYS A 273 -23.52 -11.08 13.46
CA LYS A 273 -24.49 -10.74 14.50
C LYS A 273 -25.70 -10.00 13.96
N ALA A 274 -25.50 -9.01 13.08
CA ALA A 274 -26.57 -8.18 12.53
C ALA A 274 -27.56 -8.97 11.68
N TYR A 275 -27.06 -9.95 10.91
CA TYR A 275 -27.87 -10.76 10.01
C TYR A 275 -28.21 -12.16 10.57
N GLY A 276 -27.61 -12.56 11.71
CA GLY A 276 -27.71 -13.94 12.20
C GLY A 276 -27.02 -14.91 11.24
N MET A 277 -25.95 -14.47 10.59
CA MET A 277 -25.25 -15.16 9.52
C MET A 277 -24.04 -15.92 10.09
N SER A 278 -23.96 -17.22 9.83
CA SER A 278 -22.80 -18.04 10.21
C SER A 278 -22.39 -18.90 9.03
N PHE A 279 -21.21 -18.66 8.49
CA PHE A 279 -20.69 -19.44 7.38
C PHE A 279 -20.18 -20.80 7.85
N GLY A 280 -20.33 -21.83 6.98
CA GLY A 280 -19.82 -23.17 7.25
C GLY A 280 -18.30 -23.21 7.30
N ASN A 281 -17.66 -22.37 6.49
CA ASN A 281 -16.21 -22.17 6.49
C ASN A 281 -15.87 -20.72 6.13
N THR A 282 -14.72 -20.23 6.62
CA THR A 282 -14.17 -18.92 6.25
C THR A 282 -12.74 -19.09 5.78
N MET A 283 -12.34 -18.35 4.75
CA MET A 283 -10.99 -18.36 4.18
C MET A 283 -10.46 -16.94 4.15
N GLN A 284 -9.38 -16.71 4.89
CA GLN A 284 -8.64 -15.47 4.83
C GLN A 284 -7.75 -15.48 3.60
N MET A 285 -7.73 -14.37 2.84
CA MET A 285 -6.94 -14.25 1.62
C MET A 285 -6.54 -12.82 1.35
N ASP A 286 -5.56 -12.64 0.46
CA ASP A 286 -5.19 -11.32 -0.02
C ASP A 286 -6.29 -10.74 -0.91
N ILE A 287 -6.45 -9.40 -0.84
CA ILE A 287 -7.48 -8.65 -1.55
C ILE A 287 -7.46 -8.88 -3.07
N GLY A 288 -6.26 -9.08 -3.66
CA GLY A 288 -6.08 -9.33 -5.09
C GLY A 288 -6.54 -10.73 -5.55
N LEU A 289 -6.66 -11.68 -4.64
CA LEU A 289 -6.93 -13.10 -4.94
C LEU A 289 -8.41 -13.50 -4.83
N LYS A 290 -9.25 -12.66 -4.22
CA LYS A 290 -10.65 -13.02 -3.89
C LYS A 290 -11.50 -13.37 -5.11
N TYR A 291 -11.35 -12.67 -6.23
CA TYR A 291 -12.10 -12.94 -7.45
C TYR A 291 -11.67 -14.23 -8.14
N ASP A 292 -10.38 -14.54 -8.12
CA ASP A 292 -9.85 -15.79 -8.66
C ASP A 292 -10.29 -17.00 -7.81
N ALA A 293 -10.27 -16.86 -6.48
CA ALA A 293 -10.78 -17.88 -5.57
C ALA A 293 -12.30 -18.14 -5.78
N LEU A 294 -13.08 -17.07 -6.04
CA LEU A 294 -14.50 -17.20 -6.38
C LEU A 294 -14.68 -17.91 -7.74
N ALA A 295 -13.95 -17.53 -8.77
CA ALA A 295 -14.03 -18.12 -10.11
C ALA A 295 -13.63 -19.60 -10.12
N GLN A 296 -12.63 -20.00 -9.32
CA GLN A 296 -12.16 -21.37 -9.18
C GLN A 296 -13.08 -22.24 -8.28
N GLY A 297 -14.06 -21.63 -7.61
CA GLY A 297 -14.94 -22.34 -6.67
C GLY A 297 -14.27 -22.72 -5.35
N SER A 298 -13.11 -22.13 -5.02
CA SER A 298 -12.46 -22.31 -3.71
C SER A 298 -13.25 -21.65 -2.59
N VAL A 299 -14.02 -20.60 -2.93
CA VAL A 299 -15.02 -19.95 -2.07
C VAL A 299 -16.32 -19.75 -2.84
N ASP A 300 -17.43 -19.65 -2.14
CA ASP A 300 -18.77 -19.43 -2.72
C ASP A 300 -19.17 -17.96 -2.65
N VAL A 301 -18.66 -17.26 -1.65
CA VAL A 301 -19.01 -15.89 -1.28
C VAL A 301 -17.73 -15.13 -1.03
N ILE A 302 -17.66 -13.88 -1.51
CA ILE A 302 -16.56 -12.97 -1.20
C ILE A 302 -17.07 -11.63 -0.67
N VAL A 303 -16.27 -11.03 0.18
CA VAL A 303 -16.42 -9.63 0.54
C VAL A 303 -15.81 -8.79 -0.59
N ILE A 304 -16.53 -7.77 -1.03
CA ILE A 304 -16.14 -6.87 -2.12
C ILE A 304 -16.12 -5.42 -1.64
N PHE A 305 -15.54 -4.56 -2.45
CA PHE A 305 -15.76 -3.12 -2.36
C PHE A 305 -16.66 -2.66 -3.51
N THR A 306 -17.53 -1.67 -3.25
CA THR A 306 -18.49 -1.19 -4.25
C THR A 306 -17.86 -0.58 -5.49
N THR A 307 -16.58 -0.21 -5.41
CA THR A 307 -15.77 0.33 -6.52
C THR A 307 -14.80 -0.69 -7.13
N ASP A 308 -14.86 -1.98 -6.74
CA ASP A 308 -14.00 -3.03 -7.32
C ASP A 308 -14.18 -3.13 -8.84
N GLY A 309 -13.10 -2.94 -9.60
CA GLY A 309 -13.14 -2.99 -11.07
C GLY A 309 -13.49 -4.38 -11.61
N LYS A 310 -12.94 -5.43 -11.02
CA LYS A 310 -13.21 -6.83 -11.39
C LYS A 310 -14.68 -7.24 -11.26
N LEU A 311 -15.45 -6.51 -10.45
CA LEU A 311 -16.86 -6.82 -10.21
C LEU A 311 -17.69 -6.79 -11.51
N SER A 312 -17.35 -5.92 -12.45
CA SER A 312 -18.02 -5.78 -13.73
C SER A 312 -17.86 -7.01 -14.66
N THR A 313 -16.77 -7.76 -14.51
CA THR A 313 -16.42 -8.94 -15.33
C THR A 313 -16.57 -10.26 -14.60
N ALA A 314 -16.69 -10.23 -13.27
CA ALA A 314 -16.82 -11.43 -12.45
C ALA A 314 -18.15 -12.15 -12.69
N ASP A 315 -18.13 -13.49 -12.73
CA ASP A 315 -19.34 -14.32 -12.75
C ASP A 315 -19.96 -14.42 -11.36
N ALA A 316 -20.36 -13.26 -10.85
CA ALA A 316 -20.86 -13.06 -9.50
C ALA A 316 -22.21 -12.34 -9.50
N THR A 317 -22.92 -12.44 -8.39
CA THR A 317 -24.14 -11.68 -8.07
C THR A 317 -23.86 -10.88 -6.81
N VAL A 318 -23.91 -9.55 -6.91
CA VAL A 318 -23.85 -8.67 -5.75
C VAL A 318 -25.18 -8.71 -5.02
N LEU A 319 -25.15 -8.94 -3.73
CA LEU A 319 -26.34 -8.98 -2.90
C LEU A 319 -26.64 -7.58 -2.33
N THR A 320 -27.92 -7.30 -2.15
CA THR A 320 -28.38 -6.06 -1.50
C THR A 320 -28.25 -6.19 0.01
N ASP A 321 -27.64 -5.19 0.64
CA ASP A 321 -27.64 -4.99 2.09
C ASP A 321 -29.00 -4.44 2.53
N ASP A 322 -29.96 -5.35 2.77
CA ASP A 322 -31.37 -5.03 3.03
C ASP A 322 -31.64 -4.49 4.44
N ARG A 323 -30.62 -4.46 5.30
CA ARG A 323 -30.69 -3.84 6.64
C ARG A 323 -29.78 -2.61 6.79
N GLY A 324 -29.03 -2.23 5.74
CA GLY A 324 -28.15 -1.07 5.76
C GLY A 324 -27.01 -1.21 6.77
N PHE A 325 -26.39 -2.39 6.85
CA PHE A 325 -25.30 -2.66 7.80
C PHE A 325 -24.01 -1.91 7.41
N PHE A 326 -23.67 -1.91 6.13
CA PHE A 326 -22.50 -1.21 5.65
C PHE A 326 -22.83 0.24 5.29
N PRO A 327 -22.28 1.23 6.02
CA PRO A 327 -22.45 2.63 5.67
C PRO A 327 -21.60 3.00 4.44
N SER A 328 -21.93 4.13 3.86
CA SER A 328 -21.08 4.75 2.84
C SER A 328 -19.78 5.26 3.48
N TYR A 329 -18.64 4.89 2.91
CA TYR A 329 -17.32 5.40 3.27
C TYR A 329 -16.89 6.43 2.22
N GLN A 330 -17.18 7.72 2.46
CA GLN A 330 -16.75 8.79 1.56
C GLN A 330 -15.24 8.97 1.61
N CYS A 331 -14.60 9.05 0.43
CA CYS A 331 -13.16 9.24 0.30
C CYS A 331 -12.78 10.71 0.24
N GLY A 332 -11.71 11.10 0.93
CA GLY A 332 -11.17 12.45 0.93
C GLY A 332 -9.73 12.50 1.43
N ASN A 333 -9.11 13.67 1.34
CA ASN A 333 -7.74 13.86 1.77
C ASN A 333 -7.64 14.12 3.27
N VAL A 334 -6.79 13.38 3.96
CA VAL A 334 -6.29 13.70 5.29
C VAL A 334 -4.91 14.33 5.16
N VAL A 335 -4.75 15.53 5.70
CA VAL A 335 -3.54 16.35 5.55
C VAL A 335 -3.08 16.84 6.92
N ARG A 336 -1.78 16.82 7.19
CA ARG A 336 -1.21 17.41 8.41
C ARG A 336 -1.42 18.92 8.43
N ASN A 337 -1.88 19.43 9.56
CA ASN A 337 -2.13 20.89 9.73
C ASN A 337 -0.86 21.72 9.55
N GLN A 338 0.28 21.21 9.99
CA GLN A 338 1.58 21.85 9.81
C GLN A 338 1.90 22.09 8.33
N VAL A 339 1.64 21.10 7.47
CA VAL A 339 1.86 21.20 6.02
C VAL A 339 0.94 22.26 5.40
N LEU A 340 -0.34 22.28 5.79
CA LEU A 340 -1.29 23.31 5.33
C LEU A 340 -0.97 24.72 5.82
N GLN A 341 -0.21 24.87 6.91
CA GLN A 341 0.29 26.17 7.38
C GLN A 341 1.54 26.60 6.61
N GLN A 342 2.42 25.65 6.27
CA GLN A 342 3.64 25.92 5.49
C GLN A 342 3.34 26.14 4.00
N HIS A 343 2.32 25.46 3.48
CA HIS A 343 1.88 25.48 2.08
C HIS A 343 0.36 25.71 1.99
N PRO A 344 -0.10 26.94 2.26
CA PRO A 344 -1.54 27.24 2.27
C PRO A 344 -2.21 27.04 0.92
N GLU A 345 -1.48 27.19 -0.19
CA GLU A 345 -1.93 26.93 -1.57
C GLU A 345 -2.40 25.49 -1.78
N LEU A 346 -1.83 24.52 -1.03
CA LEU A 346 -2.17 23.12 -1.12
C LEU A 346 -3.66 22.87 -0.84
N ARG A 347 -4.25 23.65 0.07
CA ARG A 347 -5.68 23.53 0.39
C ARG A 347 -6.58 23.78 -0.81
N ASP A 348 -6.27 24.80 -1.59
CA ASP A 348 -7.09 25.16 -2.77
C ASP A 348 -6.88 24.16 -3.90
N VAL A 349 -5.67 23.67 -4.07
CA VAL A 349 -5.34 22.59 -5.04
C VAL A 349 -6.14 21.31 -4.71
N LEU A 350 -6.10 20.85 -3.46
CA LEU A 350 -6.82 19.64 -3.05
C LEU A 350 -8.34 19.77 -3.18
N LYS A 351 -8.89 20.98 -2.97
CA LYS A 351 -10.33 21.24 -3.15
C LYS A 351 -10.78 21.16 -4.61
N LYS A 352 -9.90 21.27 -5.61
CA LYS A 352 -10.27 21.10 -7.01
C LYS A 352 -10.84 19.70 -7.30
N LEU A 353 -10.46 18.70 -6.50
CA LEU A 353 -11.01 17.33 -6.60
C LEU A 353 -12.35 17.16 -5.86
N GLN A 354 -12.82 18.16 -5.13
CA GLN A 354 -14.03 18.03 -4.32
C GLN A 354 -15.28 17.81 -5.18
N GLY A 355 -15.95 16.67 -4.96
CA GLY A 355 -17.21 16.31 -5.63
C GLY A 355 -17.04 16.01 -7.13
N THR A 356 -15.80 15.82 -7.62
CA THR A 356 -15.54 15.67 -9.07
C THR A 356 -15.53 14.22 -9.55
N ILE A 357 -15.43 13.25 -8.63
CA ILE A 357 -15.28 11.83 -8.95
C ILE A 357 -16.49 11.08 -8.40
N SER A 358 -17.28 10.47 -9.26
CA SER A 358 -18.39 9.60 -8.87
C SER A 358 -17.91 8.16 -8.59
N GLU A 359 -18.74 7.35 -7.92
CA GLU A 359 -18.48 5.90 -7.76
C GLU A 359 -18.31 5.21 -9.11
N GLN A 360 -19.09 5.60 -10.11
CA GLN A 360 -18.96 5.07 -11.48
C GLN A 360 -17.63 5.45 -12.14
N ASP A 361 -17.15 6.68 -11.92
CA ASP A 361 -15.84 7.10 -12.40
C ASP A 361 -14.75 6.23 -11.76
N MET A 362 -14.86 5.99 -10.44
CA MET A 362 -13.86 5.20 -9.71
C MET A 362 -13.89 3.72 -10.14
N ALA A 363 -15.05 3.10 -10.22
CA ALA A 363 -15.19 1.71 -10.70
C ALA A 363 -14.63 1.56 -12.12
N ARG A 364 -14.88 2.53 -13.02
CA ARG A 364 -14.31 2.54 -14.37
C ARG A 364 -12.78 2.64 -14.33
N MET A 365 -12.21 3.50 -13.50
CA MET A 365 -10.77 3.65 -13.36
C MET A 365 -10.13 2.38 -12.81
N ASN A 366 -10.73 1.77 -11.80
CA ASN A 366 -10.27 0.48 -11.28
C ASN A 366 -10.29 -0.61 -12.37
N TYR A 367 -11.36 -0.67 -13.17
CA TYR A 367 -11.45 -1.59 -14.31
C TYR A 367 -10.34 -1.37 -15.35
N GLU A 368 -10.03 -0.11 -15.69
CA GLU A 368 -8.95 0.21 -16.64
C GLU A 368 -7.57 -0.26 -16.13
N VAL A 369 -7.33 -0.18 -14.83
CA VAL A 369 -6.08 -0.66 -14.24
C VAL A 369 -6.09 -2.18 -14.09
N GLU A 370 -7.11 -2.77 -13.47
CA GLU A 370 -7.13 -4.17 -13.06
C GLU A 370 -7.33 -5.13 -14.22
N GLU A 371 -8.23 -4.78 -15.15
CA GLU A 371 -8.60 -5.66 -16.25
C GLU A 371 -7.89 -5.32 -17.58
N LYS A 372 -7.63 -4.02 -17.82
CA LYS A 372 -6.92 -3.60 -19.04
C LYS A 372 -5.43 -3.38 -18.84
N GLY A 373 -4.94 -3.48 -17.61
CA GLY A 373 -3.52 -3.35 -17.28
C GLY A 373 -2.96 -1.96 -17.53
N LYS A 374 -3.79 -0.90 -17.54
CA LYS A 374 -3.31 0.47 -17.67
C LYS A 374 -2.55 0.88 -16.41
N ASP A 375 -1.51 1.67 -16.60
CA ASP A 375 -0.78 2.27 -15.49
C ASP A 375 -1.70 3.27 -14.73
N PRO A 376 -1.81 3.19 -13.39
CA PRO A 376 -2.55 4.14 -12.56
C PRO A 376 -2.24 5.60 -12.85
N LYS A 377 -0.98 5.94 -13.14
CA LYS A 377 -0.58 7.28 -13.53
C LYS A 377 -1.25 7.76 -14.83
N THR A 378 -1.38 6.87 -15.80
CA THR A 378 -2.09 7.19 -17.07
C THR A 378 -3.56 7.42 -16.80
N VAL A 379 -4.21 6.54 -16.03
CA VAL A 379 -5.63 6.66 -15.67
C VAL A 379 -5.89 7.93 -14.86
N ALA A 380 -5.01 8.27 -13.91
CA ALA A 380 -5.08 9.51 -13.14
C ALA A 380 -5.00 10.77 -14.03
N ARG A 381 -4.11 10.79 -15.01
CA ARG A 381 -4.00 11.90 -15.97
C ARG A 381 -5.23 12.03 -16.87
N GLU A 382 -5.74 10.89 -17.36
CA GLU A 382 -6.98 10.86 -18.15
C GLU A 382 -8.17 11.43 -17.33
N LEU A 383 -8.27 11.06 -16.04
CA LEU A 383 -9.25 11.63 -15.13
C LEU A 383 -9.11 13.15 -15.03
N LEU A 384 -7.93 13.64 -14.64
CA LEU A 384 -7.68 15.07 -14.42
C LEU A 384 -7.97 15.89 -15.69
N SER A 385 -7.52 15.41 -16.85
CA SER A 385 -7.78 16.05 -18.15
C SER A 385 -9.28 16.04 -18.48
N SER A 386 -9.99 14.93 -18.24
CA SER A 386 -11.44 14.84 -18.51
C SER A 386 -12.27 15.78 -17.64
N LYS A 387 -11.75 16.14 -16.47
CA LYS A 387 -12.38 17.11 -15.54
C LYS A 387 -11.87 18.54 -15.74
N GLY A 388 -10.95 18.77 -16.70
CA GLY A 388 -10.38 20.10 -16.98
C GLY A 388 -9.53 20.65 -15.83
N LEU A 389 -8.86 19.75 -15.08
CA LEU A 389 -8.02 20.11 -13.93
C LEU A 389 -6.53 20.25 -14.29
N ILE A 390 -6.14 19.69 -15.43
CA ILE A 390 -4.80 19.85 -16.04
C ILE A 390 -4.95 20.01 -17.54
#